data_fb3e581a6a2b46aad69985a0fd9a1530
#
_entry.id   fb3e581a6a2b46aad69985a0fd9a1530
#
_cell.length_a   1.000
_cell.length_b   1.000
_cell.length_c   1.000
_cell.angle_alpha   90.00
_cell.angle_beta   90.00
_cell.angle_gamma   90.00
#
_symmetry.space_group_name_H-M   'P 1'
#
loop_
_entity.id
_entity.type
_entity.pdbx_description
1 polymer ?
#
loop_
_entity_poly.entity_id
_entity_poly.type
_entity_poly.pdbx_seq_one_letter_code
_entity_poly.pdbx_strand_id
1 'polypeptide(L)'
;RESIGREKAGIMRTGRPVVVSDPMPPHSVLDRAREIDADLWRFGQDFNFSGDKQQWAWAGRGRRYAGLAYPALRGANQLMNACGALAALEALRDRIPVTAQAVRNGLAMVELPGRFQIVPGQPTLVLDVAHNPHSVAALAANLDAMGYFPTTHAVVGAMADKDLATMLAKVNPLIDKWFQ
;
A
#
# COMPACT_ATOMS: atom_id res chain seq x y z
N ARG A 1 13.23 11.15 -5.59
CA ARG A 1 12.62 9.85 -5.95
C ARG A 1 13.63 8.96 -6.69
N GLU A 2 14.44 9.51 -7.62
CA GLU A 2 15.37 8.71 -8.44
C GLU A 2 16.46 7.99 -7.62
N SER A 3 17.01 8.62 -6.57
CA SER A 3 18.00 7.99 -5.68
C SER A 3 17.41 6.78 -4.95
N ILE A 4 16.21 6.93 -4.42
CA ILE A 4 15.47 5.84 -3.76
C ILE A 4 15.13 4.74 -4.79
N GLY A 5 14.72 5.14 -6.00
CA GLY A 5 14.45 4.19 -7.10
C GLY A 5 15.66 3.32 -7.42
N ARG A 6 16.86 3.91 -7.53
CA ARG A 6 18.13 3.17 -7.74
C ARG A 6 18.41 2.18 -6.60
N GLU A 7 18.24 2.62 -5.36
CA GLU A 7 18.42 1.74 -4.20
C GLU A 7 17.47 0.54 -4.25
N LYS A 8 16.17 0.77 -4.49
CA LYS A 8 15.17 -0.31 -4.59
C LYS A 8 15.41 -1.23 -5.79
N ALA A 9 15.87 -0.69 -6.91
CA ALA A 9 16.22 -1.47 -8.10
C ALA A 9 17.42 -2.42 -7.89
N GLY A 10 18.21 -2.22 -6.85
CA GLY A 10 19.36 -3.08 -6.51
C GLY A 10 18.99 -4.54 -6.19
N ILE A 11 17.73 -4.82 -5.84
CA ILE A 11 17.25 -6.19 -5.60
C ILE A 11 16.90 -6.96 -6.88
N MET A 12 16.79 -6.30 -8.02
CA MET A 12 16.39 -6.92 -9.28
C MET A 12 17.45 -7.92 -9.77
N ARG A 13 17.01 -8.95 -10.45
CA ARG A 13 17.87 -9.99 -11.04
C ARG A 13 17.45 -10.28 -12.47
N THR A 14 18.42 -10.59 -13.33
CA THR A 14 18.22 -10.96 -14.74
C THR A 14 17.18 -12.07 -14.89
N GLY A 15 16.22 -11.90 -15.80
CA GLY A 15 15.19 -12.88 -16.12
C GLY A 15 14.21 -13.16 -14.96
N ARG A 16 14.23 -12.38 -13.87
CA ARG A 16 13.30 -12.55 -12.75
C ARG A 16 12.17 -11.54 -12.81
N PRO A 17 10.97 -11.92 -12.34
CA PRO A 17 9.84 -10.99 -12.28
C PRO A 17 10.14 -9.78 -11.40
N VAL A 18 9.81 -8.61 -11.90
CA VAL A 18 9.87 -7.33 -11.18
C VAL A 18 8.50 -6.67 -11.30
N VAL A 19 7.77 -6.62 -10.19
CA VAL A 19 6.43 -6.02 -10.15
C VAL A 19 6.53 -4.58 -9.65
N VAL A 20 6.04 -3.64 -10.46
CA VAL A 20 6.04 -2.21 -10.16
C VAL A 20 4.60 -1.70 -10.14
N SER A 21 4.08 -1.47 -8.94
CA SER A 21 2.70 -1.00 -8.71
C SER A 21 2.56 0.53 -8.75
N ASP A 22 3.67 1.28 -8.71
CA ASP A 22 3.63 2.74 -8.83
C ASP A 22 3.19 3.11 -10.26
N PRO A 23 2.09 3.87 -10.43
CA PRO A 23 1.64 4.31 -11.77
C PRO A 23 2.62 5.27 -12.45
N MET A 24 3.48 5.95 -11.66
CA MET A 24 4.53 6.85 -12.15
C MET A 24 5.88 6.48 -11.51
N PRO A 25 6.45 5.32 -11.86
CA PRO A 25 7.67 4.83 -11.22
C PRO A 25 8.87 5.73 -11.57
N PRO A 26 9.88 5.82 -10.70
CA PRO A 26 11.14 6.46 -11.04
C PRO A 26 11.77 5.85 -12.30
N HIS A 27 12.35 6.68 -13.15
CA HIS A 27 13.06 6.22 -14.35
C HIS A 27 14.15 5.21 -14.02
N SER A 28 14.89 5.44 -12.94
CA SER A 28 15.95 4.55 -12.44
C SER A 28 15.49 3.10 -12.21
N VAL A 29 14.21 2.90 -11.83
CA VAL A 29 13.62 1.54 -11.67
C VAL A 29 13.42 0.88 -13.03
N LEU A 30 12.86 1.62 -13.99
CA LEU A 30 12.58 1.11 -15.33
C LEU A 30 13.85 0.86 -16.13
N ASP A 31 14.81 1.76 -16.02
CA ASP A 31 16.08 1.66 -16.72
C ASP A 31 16.89 0.47 -16.21
N ARG A 32 16.94 0.27 -14.89
CA ARG A 32 17.60 -0.89 -14.31
C ARG A 32 16.96 -2.21 -14.75
N ALA A 33 15.63 -2.28 -14.76
CA ALA A 33 14.92 -3.48 -15.21
C ALA A 33 15.27 -3.84 -16.68
N ARG A 34 15.35 -2.82 -17.57
CA ARG A 34 15.76 -3.01 -18.96
C ARG A 34 17.22 -3.42 -19.10
N GLU A 35 18.11 -2.73 -18.36
CA GLU A 35 19.55 -2.99 -18.39
C GLU A 35 19.91 -4.46 -18.09
N ILE A 36 19.20 -5.06 -17.13
CA ILE A 36 19.45 -6.44 -16.72
C ILE A 36 18.50 -7.46 -17.34
N ASP A 37 17.67 -7.06 -18.29
CA ASP A 37 16.66 -7.92 -18.93
C ASP A 37 15.76 -8.64 -17.88
N ALA A 38 15.21 -7.87 -16.94
CA ALA A 38 14.27 -8.39 -15.96
C ALA A 38 12.86 -8.53 -16.59
N ASP A 39 12.08 -9.51 -16.15
CA ASP A 39 10.67 -9.64 -16.53
C ASP A 39 9.82 -8.58 -15.81
N LEU A 40 9.70 -7.41 -16.43
CA LEU A 40 9.07 -6.25 -15.84
C LEU A 40 7.54 -6.29 -15.99
N TRP A 41 6.83 -6.26 -14.87
CA TRP A 41 5.37 -6.18 -14.76
C TRP A 41 4.96 -4.80 -14.25
N ARG A 42 4.25 -4.02 -15.04
CA ARG A 42 3.88 -2.65 -14.73
C ARG A 42 2.39 -2.49 -14.54
N PHE A 43 2.02 -1.78 -13.49
CA PHE A 43 0.65 -1.31 -13.31
C PHE A 43 0.19 -0.46 -14.50
N GLY A 44 -1.05 -0.67 -14.95
CA GLY A 44 -1.62 0.01 -16.10
C GLY A 44 -1.21 -0.56 -17.46
N GLN A 45 -0.24 -1.49 -17.52
CA GLN A 45 0.21 -2.16 -18.73
C GLN A 45 0.04 -3.68 -18.63
N ASP A 46 0.67 -4.31 -17.68
CA ASP A 46 0.69 -5.77 -17.50
C ASP A 46 -0.39 -6.25 -16.54
N PHE A 47 -0.77 -5.40 -15.60
CA PHE A 47 -1.84 -5.67 -14.65
C PHE A 47 -2.56 -4.39 -14.28
N ASN A 48 -3.84 -4.53 -13.92
CA ASN A 48 -4.68 -3.40 -13.55
C ASN A 48 -5.83 -3.86 -12.67
N PHE A 49 -6.56 -2.90 -12.11
CA PHE A 49 -7.82 -3.15 -11.43
C PHE A 49 -8.91 -2.17 -11.88
N SER A 50 -10.14 -2.57 -11.70
CA SER A 50 -11.34 -1.74 -11.81
C SER A 50 -12.28 -2.07 -10.66
N GLY A 51 -13.16 -1.16 -10.28
CA GLY A 51 -14.09 -1.44 -9.20
C GLY A 51 -15.16 -0.36 -9.05
N ASP A 52 -16.16 -0.68 -8.24
CA ASP A 52 -17.23 0.20 -7.82
C ASP A 52 -17.21 0.38 -6.29
N LYS A 53 -18.32 0.81 -5.66
CA LYS A 53 -18.39 1.00 -4.21
C LYS A 53 -18.44 -0.31 -3.40
N GLN A 54 -18.72 -1.44 -4.04
CA GLN A 54 -18.98 -2.73 -3.36
C GLN A 54 -17.91 -3.77 -3.62
N GLN A 55 -17.38 -3.80 -4.84
CA GLN A 55 -16.47 -4.85 -5.28
C GLN A 55 -15.45 -4.32 -6.29
N TRP A 56 -14.39 -5.07 -6.46
CA TRP A 56 -13.39 -4.78 -7.46
C TRP A 56 -13.02 -6.01 -8.26
N ALA A 57 -12.36 -5.79 -9.37
CA ALA A 57 -11.83 -6.81 -10.26
C ALA A 57 -10.36 -6.53 -10.54
N TRP A 58 -9.60 -7.57 -10.73
CA TRP A 58 -8.19 -7.51 -11.07
C TRP A 58 -7.93 -8.28 -12.36
N ALA A 59 -7.04 -7.76 -13.19
CA ALA A 59 -6.56 -8.41 -14.41
C ALA A 59 -5.04 -8.31 -14.49
N GLY A 60 -4.38 -9.43 -14.74
CA GLY A 60 -2.97 -9.55 -15.06
C GLY A 60 -2.75 -10.08 -16.47
N ARG A 61 -1.54 -10.56 -16.75
CA ARG A 61 -1.17 -11.09 -18.09
C ARG A 61 -1.95 -12.34 -18.48
N GLY A 62 -2.23 -13.22 -17.55
CA GLY A 62 -2.90 -14.51 -17.82
C GLY A 62 -4.03 -14.86 -16.86
N ARG A 63 -4.23 -14.08 -15.80
CA ARG A 63 -5.29 -14.32 -14.81
C ARG A 63 -6.19 -13.10 -14.65
N ARG A 64 -7.44 -13.39 -14.26
CA ARG A 64 -8.43 -12.37 -13.90
C ARG A 64 -9.21 -12.84 -12.69
N TYR A 65 -9.52 -11.89 -11.81
CA TYR A 65 -10.40 -12.10 -10.66
C TYR A 65 -11.50 -11.05 -10.72
N ALA A 66 -12.75 -11.47 -10.66
CA ALA A 66 -13.91 -10.58 -10.61
C ALA A 66 -14.66 -10.77 -9.29
N GLY A 67 -15.43 -9.78 -8.88
CA GLY A 67 -16.24 -9.84 -7.68
C GLY A 67 -15.42 -10.02 -6.40
N LEU A 68 -14.25 -9.37 -6.33
CA LEU A 68 -13.44 -9.37 -5.12
C LEU A 68 -14.00 -8.36 -4.13
N ALA A 69 -14.13 -8.76 -2.86
CA ALA A 69 -14.33 -7.80 -1.78
C ALA A 69 -13.07 -6.94 -1.61
N TYR A 70 -13.24 -5.69 -1.20
CA TYR A 70 -12.10 -4.83 -0.90
C TYR A 70 -11.25 -5.42 0.21
N PRO A 71 -9.91 -5.22 0.17
CA PRO A 71 -9.03 -5.71 1.22
C PRO A 71 -9.46 -5.24 2.60
N ALA A 72 -9.31 -6.10 3.61
CA ALA A 72 -9.58 -5.75 5.01
C ALA A 72 -8.70 -4.59 5.51
N LEU A 73 -7.51 -4.44 4.95
CA LEU A 73 -6.63 -3.29 5.23
C LEU A 73 -7.26 -2.00 4.70
N ARG A 74 -7.37 -1.01 5.56
CA ARG A 74 -7.93 0.30 5.22
C ARG A 74 -6.86 1.25 4.67
N GLY A 75 -7.29 2.15 3.78
CA GLY A 75 -6.46 3.21 3.24
C GLY A 75 -6.39 3.24 1.72
N ALA A 76 -6.24 4.44 1.16
CA ALA A 76 -6.28 4.69 -0.29
C ALA A 76 -5.26 3.86 -1.11
N ASN A 77 -4.11 3.51 -0.50
CA ASN A 77 -3.06 2.76 -1.18
C ASN A 77 -3.25 1.24 -1.10
N GLN A 78 -4.18 0.74 -0.29
CA GLN A 78 -4.27 -0.71 -0.03
C GLN A 78 -4.78 -1.49 -1.23
N LEU A 79 -5.67 -0.90 -2.02
CA LEU A 79 -6.11 -1.52 -3.26
C LEU A 79 -4.97 -1.66 -4.27
N MET A 80 -4.13 -0.63 -4.40
CA MET A 80 -2.94 -0.67 -5.24
C MET A 80 -1.93 -1.72 -4.75
N ASN A 81 -1.73 -1.80 -3.43
CA ASN A 81 -0.87 -2.81 -2.81
C ASN A 81 -1.40 -4.22 -3.07
N ALA A 82 -2.72 -4.45 -2.91
CA ALA A 82 -3.35 -5.71 -3.22
C ALA A 82 -3.20 -6.07 -4.72
N CYS A 83 -3.38 -5.09 -5.60
CA CYS A 83 -3.19 -5.25 -7.03
C CYS A 83 -1.76 -5.72 -7.38
N GLY A 84 -0.74 -5.10 -6.80
CA GLY A 84 0.65 -5.53 -6.96
C GLY A 84 0.95 -6.90 -6.35
N ALA A 85 0.35 -7.21 -5.20
CA ALA A 85 0.49 -8.53 -4.58
C ALA A 85 -0.08 -9.64 -5.49
N LEU A 86 -1.24 -9.40 -6.11
CA LEU A 86 -1.83 -10.36 -7.06
C LEU A 86 -0.95 -10.52 -8.32
N ALA A 87 -0.34 -9.45 -8.81
CA ALA A 87 0.61 -9.54 -9.91
C ALA A 87 1.85 -10.36 -9.55
N ALA A 88 2.38 -10.18 -8.34
CA ALA A 88 3.50 -10.97 -7.83
C ALA A 88 3.14 -12.47 -7.69
N LEU A 89 1.94 -12.77 -7.19
CA LEU A 89 1.45 -14.15 -7.10
C LEU A 89 1.21 -14.78 -8.47
N GLU A 90 0.74 -14.01 -9.45
CA GLU A 90 0.62 -14.49 -10.81
C GLU A 90 2.01 -14.76 -11.45
N ALA A 91 2.95 -13.85 -11.30
CA ALA A 91 4.31 -14.01 -11.81
C ALA A 91 5.03 -15.23 -11.19
N LEU A 92 4.66 -15.60 -9.97
CA LEU A 92 5.22 -16.74 -9.24
C LEU A 92 4.37 -18.00 -9.27
N ARG A 93 3.31 -18.05 -10.08
CA ARG A 93 2.27 -19.09 -10.04
C ARG A 93 2.78 -20.54 -10.16
N ASP A 94 3.88 -20.73 -10.91
CA ASP A 94 4.47 -22.06 -11.11
C ASP A 94 5.25 -22.55 -9.88
N ARG A 95 5.61 -21.64 -8.99
CA ARG A 95 6.33 -21.90 -7.74
C ARG A 95 5.43 -21.82 -6.51
N ILE A 96 4.46 -20.91 -6.55
CA ILE A 96 3.50 -20.64 -5.46
C ILE A 96 2.09 -20.63 -6.07
N PRO A 97 1.51 -21.81 -6.29
CA PRO A 97 0.16 -21.90 -6.84
C PRO A 97 -0.87 -21.40 -5.81
N VAL A 98 -1.63 -20.38 -6.17
CA VAL A 98 -2.68 -19.80 -5.32
C VAL A 98 -4.03 -19.92 -6.02
N THR A 99 -5.02 -20.44 -5.31
CA THR A 99 -6.40 -20.57 -5.82
C THR A 99 -7.14 -19.24 -5.71
N ALA A 100 -8.19 -19.08 -6.52
CA ALA A 100 -9.06 -17.90 -6.43
C ALA A 100 -9.72 -17.75 -5.05
N GLN A 101 -10.03 -18.88 -4.39
CA GLN A 101 -10.59 -18.85 -3.04
C GLN A 101 -9.56 -18.38 -2.01
N ALA A 102 -8.30 -18.81 -2.13
CA ALA A 102 -7.23 -18.35 -1.26
C ALA A 102 -6.98 -16.83 -1.41
N VAL A 103 -7.08 -16.30 -2.65
CA VAL A 103 -7.02 -14.86 -2.90
C VAL A 103 -8.14 -14.13 -2.16
N ARG A 104 -9.40 -14.60 -2.29
CA ARG A 104 -10.55 -13.99 -1.60
C ARG A 104 -10.37 -14.00 -0.08
N ASN A 105 -10.01 -15.14 0.48
CA ASN A 105 -9.79 -15.28 1.91
C ASN A 105 -8.64 -14.40 2.40
N GLY A 106 -7.51 -14.40 1.68
CA GLY A 106 -6.36 -13.59 2.03
C GLY A 106 -6.67 -12.09 2.05
N LEU A 107 -7.39 -11.58 1.05
CA LEU A 107 -7.80 -10.17 0.99
C LEU A 107 -8.78 -9.80 2.11
N ALA A 108 -9.73 -10.69 2.43
CA ALA A 108 -10.74 -10.46 3.47
C ALA A 108 -10.19 -10.55 4.89
N MET A 109 -9.13 -11.34 5.10
CA MET A 109 -8.61 -11.67 6.44
C MET A 109 -7.24 -11.05 6.72
N VAL A 110 -6.66 -10.29 5.78
CA VAL A 110 -5.34 -9.71 5.97
C VAL A 110 -5.35 -8.69 7.11
N GLU A 111 -4.44 -8.87 8.06
CA GLU A 111 -4.17 -7.95 9.14
C GLU A 111 -2.69 -7.58 9.13
N LEU A 112 -2.38 -6.30 9.26
CA LEU A 112 -1.02 -5.79 9.39
C LEU A 112 -0.98 -4.83 10.59
N PRO A 113 -0.34 -5.21 11.70
CA PRO A 113 -0.19 -4.34 12.85
C PRO A 113 0.42 -2.99 12.47
N GLY A 114 -0.16 -1.90 13.00
CA GLY A 114 0.32 -0.55 12.74
C GLY A 114 0.10 -0.04 11.30
N ARG A 115 -0.81 -0.62 10.54
CA ARG A 115 -1.23 -0.10 9.22
C ARG A 115 -2.69 0.35 9.27
N PHE A 116 -2.92 1.53 9.80
CA PHE A 116 -4.25 2.06 10.11
C PHE A 116 -5.09 1.03 10.86
N GLN A 117 -4.46 0.38 11.83
CA GLN A 117 -5.08 -0.66 12.63
C GLN A 117 -6.03 -0.01 13.62
N ILE A 118 -7.31 -0.36 13.51
CA ILE A 118 -8.34 0.08 14.46
C ILE A 118 -8.47 -0.98 15.55
N VAL A 119 -8.16 -0.59 16.78
CA VAL A 119 -8.43 -1.42 17.97
C VAL A 119 -9.73 -0.93 18.59
N PRO A 120 -10.78 -1.76 18.59
CA PRO A 120 -12.08 -1.38 19.17
C PRO A 120 -11.96 -1.11 20.66
N GLY A 121 -12.70 -0.11 21.13
CA GLY A 121 -12.73 0.23 22.55
C GLY A 121 -13.27 1.62 22.80
N GLN A 122 -13.25 2.04 24.07
CA GLN A 122 -13.54 3.41 24.51
C GLN A 122 -12.38 3.93 25.33
N PRO A 123 -11.53 4.78 24.75
CA PRO A 123 -11.61 5.33 23.38
C PRO A 123 -11.27 4.32 22.29
N THR A 124 -11.68 4.58 21.05
CA THR A 124 -11.19 3.88 19.87
C THR A 124 -9.72 4.22 19.68
N LEU A 125 -8.86 3.20 19.52
CA LEU A 125 -7.44 3.39 19.29
C LEU A 125 -7.09 3.10 17.82
N VAL A 126 -6.35 4.01 17.18
CA VAL A 126 -5.80 3.82 15.82
C VAL A 126 -4.28 3.73 15.94
N LEU A 127 -3.71 2.65 15.41
CA LEU A 127 -2.26 2.45 15.36
C LEU A 127 -1.77 2.55 13.91
N ASP A 128 -0.80 3.42 13.67
CA ASP A 128 -0.18 3.58 12.36
C ASP A 128 1.33 3.83 12.48
N VAL A 129 2.11 3.33 11.54
CA VAL A 129 3.56 3.49 11.47
C VAL A 129 3.98 4.54 10.43
N ALA A 130 3.11 5.46 10.07
CA ALA A 130 3.44 6.55 9.15
C ALA A 130 4.64 7.36 9.67
N HIS A 131 5.67 7.50 8.84
CA HIS A 131 6.97 8.06 9.24
C HIS A 131 7.60 8.97 8.16
N ASN A 132 6.81 9.41 7.20
CA ASN A 132 7.19 10.38 6.17
C ASN A 132 5.98 11.20 5.73
N PRO A 133 6.16 12.38 5.09
CA PRO A 133 5.06 13.27 4.72
C PRO A 133 3.97 12.63 3.83
N HIS A 134 4.35 11.66 2.99
CA HIS A 134 3.39 10.96 2.12
C HIS A 134 2.51 10.00 2.92
N SER A 135 3.11 9.18 3.79
CA SER A 135 2.35 8.23 4.62
C SER A 135 1.48 8.93 5.66
N VAL A 136 1.95 10.07 6.22
CA VAL A 136 1.12 10.87 7.15
C VAL A 136 -0.05 11.54 6.43
N ALA A 137 0.10 11.95 5.17
CA ALA A 137 -1.03 12.45 4.38
C ALA A 137 -2.09 11.36 4.15
N ALA A 138 -1.67 10.12 3.90
CA ALA A 138 -2.59 8.99 3.81
C ALA A 138 -3.27 8.67 5.15
N LEU A 139 -2.53 8.74 6.27
CA LEU A 139 -3.08 8.61 7.63
C LEU A 139 -4.13 9.67 7.90
N ALA A 140 -3.85 10.95 7.59
CA ALA A 140 -4.80 12.04 7.76
C ALA A 140 -6.09 11.81 6.97
N ALA A 141 -5.99 11.42 5.69
CA ALA A 141 -7.14 11.11 4.86
C ALA A 141 -7.97 9.93 5.42
N ASN A 142 -7.31 8.93 5.99
CA ASN A 142 -7.99 7.78 6.59
C ASN A 142 -8.68 8.15 7.90
N LEU A 143 -8.08 9.02 8.74
CA LEU A 143 -8.69 9.52 9.97
C LEU A 143 -9.93 10.37 9.65
N ASP A 144 -9.82 11.29 8.69
CA ASP A 144 -10.92 12.11 8.22
C ASP A 144 -12.12 11.26 7.72
N ALA A 145 -11.81 10.19 6.99
CA ALA A 145 -12.83 9.25 6.49
C ALA A 145 -13.49 8.38 7.58
N MET A 146 -12.96 8.33 8.80
CA MET A 146 -13.63 7.63 9.91
C MET A 146 -14.89 8.32 10.42
N GLY A 147 -15.09 9.58 10.08
CA GLY A 147 -16.20 10.41 10.54
C GLY A 147 -15.86 11.21 11.80
N TYR A 148 -16.89 11.75 12.44
CA TYR A 148 -16.75 12.67 13.55
C TYR A 148 -16.44 11.95 14.88
N PHE A 149 -15.40 12.43 15.55
CA PHE A 149 -15.08 12.12 16.94
C PHE A 149 -15.06 13.43 17.76
N PRO A 150 -15.64 13.48 18.96
CA PRO A 150 -15.67 14.70 19.77
C PRO A 150 -14.28 15.24 20.11
N THR A 151 -13.31 14.33 20.27
CA THR A 151 -11.93 14.67 20.61
C THR A 151 -11.00 13.60 20.03
N THR A 152 -9.91 14.03 19.40
CA THR A 152 -8.86 13.14 18.90
C THR A 152 -7.53 13.46 19.59
N HIS A 153 -7.00 12.50 20.28
CA HIS A 153 -5.69 12.58 20.93
C HIS A 153 -4.65 11.83 20.11
N ALA A 154 -3.46 12.40 19.96
CA ALA A 154 -2.34 11.73 19.29
C ALA A 154 -1.16 11.52 20.24
N VAL A 155 -0.62 10.32 20.24
CA VAL A 155 0.69 10.00 20.81
C VAL A 155 1.64 9.77 19.66
N VAL A 156 2.73 10.52 19.57
CA VAL A 156 3.68 10.45 18.47
C VAL A 156 5.09 10.18 18.96
N GLY A 157 5.77 9.27 18.28
CA GLY A 157 7.20 9.06 18.39
C GLY A 157 7.80 8.90 17.00
N ALA A 158 8.91 9.57 16.72
CA ALA A 158 9.61 9.44 15.47
C ALA A 158 11.12 9.56 15.68
N MET A 159 11.89 8.99 14.73
CA MET A 159 13.34 9.11 14.74
C MET A 159 13.76 10.55 14.40
N ALA A 160 14.89 10.99 14.96
CA ALA A 160 15.39 12.36 14.85
C ALA A 160 15.72 12.80 13.41
N ASP A 161 15.94 11.84 12.49
CA ASP A 161 16.23 12.10 11.07
C ASP A 161 14.97 12.39 10.22
N LYS A 162 13.77 12.34 10.82
CA LYS A 162 12.50 12.54 10.11
C LYS A 162 12.08 14.01 10.12
N ASP A 163 11.46 14.44 9.02
CA ASP A 163 10.86 15.79 8.89
C ASP A 163 9.54 15.85 9.68
N LEU A 164 9.66 15.91 11.00
CA LEU A 164 8.54 15.96 11.92
C LEU A 164 7.62 17.16 11.66
N ALA A 165 8.18 18.32 11.38
CA ALA A 165 7.40 19.55 11.17
C ALA A 165 6.43 19.38 10.00
N THR A 166 6.91 18.92 8.84
CA THR A 166 6.07 18.68 7.65
C THR A 166 5.07 17.54 7.90
N MET A 167 5.45 16.51 8.64
CA MET A 167 4.58 15.39 8.96
C MET A 167 3.42 15.83 9.87
N LEU A 168 3.73 16.49 10.98
CA LEU A 168 2.72 16.93 11.95
C LEU A 168 1.77 17.96 11.37
N ALA A 169 2.26 18.90 10.54
CA ALA A 169 1.43 19.89 9.89
C ALA A 169 0.28 19.28 9.05
N LYS A 170 0.48 18.08 8.49
CA LYS A 170 -0.53 17.40 7.67
C LYS A 170 -1.67 16.79 8.47
N VAL A 171 -1.44 16.34 9.67
CA VAL A 171 -2.45 15.67 10.51
C VAL A 171 -2.95 16.57 11.63
N ASN A 172 -2.24 17.66 11.93
CA ASN A 172 -2.59 18.61 13.01
C ASN A 172 -4.04 19.12 12.97
N PRO A 173 -4.67 19.40 11.80
CA PRO A 173 -6.06 19.84 11.77
C PRO A 173 -7.08 18.82 12.31
N LEU A 174 -6.66 17.55 12.47
CA LEU A 174 -7.51 16.45 12.95
C LEU A 174 -7.22 16.08 14.41
N ILE A 175 -6.29 16.76 15.08
CA ILE A 175 -5.81 16.39 16.42
C ILE A 175 -6.08 17.52 17.39
N ASP A 176 -6.76 17.21 18.49
CA ASP A 176 -7.08 18.18 19.56
C ASP A 176 -5.97 18.24 20.62
N LYS A 177 -5.31 17.12 20.88
CA LYS A 177 -4.20 17.04 21.88
C LYS A 177 -3.08 16.14 21.42
N TRP A 178 -1.86 16.60 21.64
CA TRP A 178 -0.62 15.88 21.34
C TRP A 178 0.08 15.42 22.62
N PHE A 179 0.62 14.21 22.58
CA PHE A 179 1.48 13.62 23.58
C PHE A 179 2.73 13.05 22.91
N GLN A 180 3.88 13.18 23.60
CA GLN A 180 5.18 12.73 23.09
C GLN A 180 5.83 11.77 24.10
#